data_addfc8cbdd6dfb660293e9328ca3b5da
#
_entry.id   addfc8cbdd6dfb660293e9328ca3b5da
#
_cell.length_a   1.000
_cell.length_b   1.000
_cell.length_c   1.000
_cell.angle_alpha   90.00
_cell.angle_beta   90.00
_cell.angle_gamma   90.00
#
_symmetry.space_group_name_H-M   'P 1'
#
loop_
_entity.id
_entity.type
_entity.pdbx_description
1 polymer ?
#
loop_
_entity_poly.entity_id
_entity_poly.type
_entity_poly.pdbx_seq_one_letter_code
_entity_poly.pdbx_strand_id
1 'polypeptide(L)'
;MSEFKVFKVGGAVRDALLGLPVNDTDWVVVGATPEQMSARGFVPVGRDFPVFLHPRTHEEYALARTERKNGMGYRGFVVHTAADVTLEEDLARRDLTINSIAAPADWTGNGNLEDLVDPYHGQQDLKDRVLRHVTDAFREDPVRILRLARFAARFTDFSVAPETMELMREMVAAGEVDALVPERVWQEISRGLMEARPSRMFEILRECGALVRLLPELDKLWGVPQRAEYHPEIDCGVHAMMVLDMSARLQAPLSVRFACLCHDFGKGTTPADVLPRHIGHEQRSARLLLLVCERWRVPNDCKELAEVVAREHGNIHRSHELNAAALLRLLERCDAIRKPQRFEEALQACECDARGRLGFEDVAYPQRQRLGNALKAALAVETGPVAQAAAQRGLKGKAIGDAVSKAREQAIAAYLEDGA
;
A
#
# COMPACT_ATOMS: atom_id res chain seq x y z
N MET A 1 13.94 -5.39 -45.85
CA MET A 1 13.47 -5.66 -44.49
C MET A 1 12.87 -4.36 -43.99
N SER A 2 11.55 -4.32 -43.68
CA SER A 2 10.93 -3.11 -43.14
C SER A 2 11.59 -2.76 -41.82
N GLU A 3 12.02 -1.51 -41.72
CA GLU A 3 12.60 -0.98 -40.51
C GLU A 3 11.45 -0.76 -39.50
N PHE A 4 11.46 -1.48 -38.36
CA PHE A 4 10.47 -1.26 -37.31
C PHE A 4 10.76 0.03 -36.55
N LYS A 5 9.72 0.68 -36.05
CA LYS A 5 9.85 1.93 -35.27
C LYS A 5 9.79 1.63 -33.78
N VAL A 6 10.57 2.37 -33.00
CA VAL A 6 10.63 2.25 -31.54
C VAL A 6 10.25 3.58 -30.90
N PHE A 7 9.39 3.51 -29.88
CA PHE A 7 8.91 4.67 -29.15
C PHE A 7 9.06 4.46 -27.64
N LYS A 8 9.42 5.50 -26.91
CA LYS A 8 9.22 5.59 -25.46
C LYS A 8 7.74 5.81 -25.19
N VAL A 9 7.19 5.19 -24.16
CA VAL A 9 5.75 5.29 -23.86
C VAL A 9 5.48 5.33 -22.36
N GLY A 10 4.27 5.73 -22.00
CA GLY A 10 3.74 5.55 -20.66
C GLY A 10 4.40 6.42 -19.61
N GLY A 11 4.81 5.77 -18.50
CA GLY A 11 5.34 6.46 -17.32
C GLY A 11 6.54 7.33 -17.58
N ALA A 12 7.46 6.88 -18.45
CA ALA A 12 8.68 7.62 -18.79
C ALA A 12 8.39 8.97 -19.46
N VAL A 13 7.47 8.98 -20.43
CA VAL A 13 7.07 10.21 -21.13
C VAL A 13 6.32 11.15 -20.20
N ARG A 14 5.31 10.61 -19.46
CA ARG A 14 4.55 11.38 -18.48
C ARG A 14 5.43 12.03 -17.43
N ASP A 15 6.32 11.27 -16.79
CA ASP A 15 7.15 11.76 -15.70
C ASP A 15 8.15 12.81 -16.20
N ALA A 16 8.72 12.63 -17.41
CA ALA A 16 9.55 13.65 -18.05
C ALA A 16 8.77 14.95 -18.33
N LEU A 17 7.53 14.86 -18.84
CA LEU A 17 6.67 16.03 -19.07
C LEU A 17 6.31 16.77 -17.79
N LEU A 18 6.22 16.06 -16.66
CA LEU A 18 5.98 16.63 -15.32
C LEU A 18 7.27 17.12 -14.64
N GLY A 19 8.44 16.96 -15.27
CA GLY A 19 9.73 17.30 -14.65
C GLY A 19 10.11 16.38 -13.49
N LEU A 20 9.53 15.18 -13.43
CA LEU A 20 9.81 14.17 -12.40
C LEU A 20 10.97 13.25 -12.87
N PRO A 21 11.71 12.63 -11.93
CA PRO A 21 12.72 11.64 -12.27
C PRO A 21 12.11 10.45 -13.03
N VAL A 22 12.75 10.09 -14.16
CA VAL A 22 12.41 8.89 -14.93
C VAL A 22 13.31 7.75 -14.46
N ASN A 23 12.73 6.75 -13.81
CA ASN A 23 13.48 5.62 -13.28
C ASN A 23 13.52 4.44 -14.27
N ASP A 24 12.39 4.16 -14.94
CA ASP A 24 12.23 3.06 -15.89
C ASP A 24 11.67 3.58 -17.20
N THR A 25 12.10 2.99 -18.32
CA THR A 25 11.59 3.35 -19.64
C THR A 25 10.94 2.13 -20.29
N ASP A 26 9.65 2.26 -20.58
CA ASP A 26 8.91 1.30 -21.39
C ASP A 26 9.02 1.66 -22.87
N TRP A 27 9.32 0.65 -23.69
CA TRP A 27 9.45 0.80 -25.12
C TRP A 27 8.35 0.06 -25.87
N VAL A 28 7.78 0.69 -26.90
CA VAL A 28 6.86 0.04 -27.85
C VAL A 28 7.55 -0.05 -29.21
N VAL A 29 7.45 -1.24 -29.79
CA VAL A 29 7.99 -1.56 -31.11
C VAL A 29 6.83 -1.76 -32.08
N VAL A 30 6.77 -0.97 -33.13
CA VAL A 30 5.73 -0.99 -34.18
C VAL A 30 6.31 -1.56 -35.47
N GLY A 31 5.60 -2.47 -36.11
CA GLY A 31 6.00 -3.03 -37.41
C GLY A 31 6.95 -4.22 -37.31
N ALA A 32 7.12 -4.83 -36.12
CA ALA A 32 7.96 -6.01 -35.93
C ALA A 32 7.13 -7.24 -35.51
N THR A 33 7.69 -8.43 -35.79
CA THR A 33 7.17 -9.70 -35.27
C THR A 33 8.07 -10.25 -34.15
N PRO A 34 7.58 -11.20 -33.33
CA PRO A 34 8.40 -11.86 -32.30
C PRO A 34 9.69 -12.48 -32.86
N GLU A 35 9.62 -13.08 -34.06
CA GLU A 35 10.75 -13.72 -34.73
C GLU A 35 11.80 -12.67 -35.13
N GLN A 36 11.37 -11.51 -35.59
CA GLN A 36 12.27 -10.40 -35.96
C GLN A 36 12.97 -9.80 -34.76
N MET A 37 12.28 -9.70 -33.59
CA MET A 37 12.88 -9.28 -32.33
C MET A 37 13.95 -10.27 -31.88
N SER A 38 13.62 -11.57 -31.85
CA SER A 38 14.55 -12.64 -31.48
C SER A 38 15.77 -12.71 -32.41
N ALA A 39 15.59 -12.53 -33.73
CA ALA A 39 16.67 -12.51 -34.69
C ALA A 39 17.66 -11.35 -34.48
N ARG A 40 17.23 -10.27 -33.79
CA ARG A 40 18.09 -9.13 -33.40
C ARG A 40 18.68 -9.27 -32.00
N GLY A 41 18.51 -10.43 -31.36
CA GLY A 41 19.09 -10.74 -30.07
C GLY A 41 18.24 -10.32 -28.84
N PHE A 42 17.02 -9.82 -29.06
CA PHE A 42 16.11 -9.55 -27.95
C PHE A 42 15.61 -10.85 -27.33
N VAL A 43 15.56 -10.92 -26.00
CA VAL A 43 15.18 -12.11 -25.23
C VAL A 43 13.72 -12.02 -24.83
N PRO A 44 12.84 -12.95 -25.29
CA PRO A 44 11.43 -12.93 -24.91
C PRO A 44 11.27 -13.22 -23.40
N VAL A 45 10.42 -12.43 -22.72
CA VAL A 45 10.05 -12.59 -21.31
C VAL A 45 8.53 -12.61 -21.18
N GLY A 46 8.03 -13.51 -20.32
CA GLY A 46 6.58 -13.71 -20.14
C GLY A 46 5.99 -14.75 -21.11
N ARG A 47 4.95 -15.44 -20.62
CA ARG A 47 4.27 -16.48 -21.41
C ARG A 47 3.11 -15.94 -22.22
N ASP A 48 2.48 -14.88 -21.73
CA ASP A 48 1.19 -14.42 -22.26
C ASP A 48 1.29 -13.10 -23.04
N PHE A 49 2.41 -12.37 -22.94
CA PHE A 49 2.63 -11.07 -23.57
C PHE A 49 3.97 -11.01 -24.29
N PRO A 50 4.01 -10.47 -25.50
CA PRO A 50 5.24 -10.36 -26.32
C PRO A 50 6.09 -9.17 -25.82
N VAL A 51 6.67 -9.32 -24.65
CA VAL A 51 7.68 -8.42 -24.09
C VAL A 51 9.05 -9.05 -24.25
N PHE A 52 10.03 -8.25 -24.60
CA PHE A 52 11.41 -8.65 -24.86
C PHE A 52 12.37 -7.79 -24.07
N LEU A 53 13.44 -8.39 -23.55
CA LEU A 53 14.55 -7.66 -22.95
C LEU A 53 15.58 -7.30 -24.01
N HIS A 54 16.02 -6.05 -24.00
CA HIS A 54 17.09 -5.59 -24.86
C HIS A 54 18.42 -6.29 -24.47
N PRO A 55 19.21 -6.84 -25.43
CA PRO A 55 20.33 -7.72 -25.13
C PRO A 55 21.48 -7.08 -24.32
N ARG A 56 21.55 -5.75 -24.27
CA ARG A 56 22.62 -5.01 -23.58
C ARG A 56 22.12 -4.20 -22.37
N THR A 57 20.95 -3.53 -22.50
CA THR A 57 20.44 -2.64 -21.46
C THR A 57 19.46 -3.35 -20.52
N HIS A 58 18.91 -4.51 -20.94
CA HIS A 58 17.86 -5.26 -20.25
C HIS A 58 16.54 -4.49 -20.05
N GLU A 59 16.37 -3.37 -20.75
CA GLU A 59 15.12 -2.63 -20.77
C GLU A 59 14.03 -3.43 -21.49
N GLU A 60 12.77 -3.20 -21.08
CA GLU A 60 11.61 -3.90 -21.63
C GLU A 60 11.09 -3.28 -22.92
N TYR A 61 11.00 -4.08 -23.96
CA TYR A 61 10.46 -3.73 -25.27
C TYR A 61 9.22 -4.56 -25.56
N ALA A 62 8.06 -3.93 -25.63
CA ALA A 62 6.81 -4.58 -25.96
C ALA A 62 6.47 -4.38 -27.45
N LEU A 63 5.99 -5.41 -28.14
CA LEU A 63 5.39 -5.21 -29.46
C LEU A 63 4.07 -4.46 -29.33
N ALA A 64 3.80 -3.57 -30.29
CA ALA A 64 2.50 -2.93 -30.41
C ALA A 64 1.40 -4.01 -30.52
N ARG A 65 0.33 -3.85 -29.77
CA ARG A 65 -0.71 -4.87 -29.65
C ARG A 65 -2.09 -4.29 -29.44
N THR A 66 -3.10 -5.04 -29.83
CA THR A 66 -4.48 -4.85 -29.42
C THR A 66 -4.87 -5.94 -28.43
N GLU A 67 -5.77 -5.61 -27.50
CA GLU A 67 -6.33 -6.53 -26.52
C GLU A 67 -7.84 -6.60 -26.75
N ARG A 68 -8.42 -7.80 -26.65
CA ARG A 68 -9.89 -7.99 -26.74
C ARG A 68 -10.35 -8.85 -25.59
N LYS A 69 -11.39 -8.41 -24.90
CA LYS A 69 -12.03 -9.16 -23.81
C LYS A 69 -12.85 -10.31 -24.41
N ASN A 70 -12.60 -11.53 -23.95
CA ASN A 70 -13.30 -12.75 -24.37
C ASN A 70 -13.95 -13.50 -23.19
N GLY A 71 -14.19 -12.81 -22.04
CA GLY A 71 -14.76 -13.36 -20.81
C GLY A 71 -14.61 -12.43 -19.62
N MET A 72 -15.13 -12.84 -18.45
CA MET A 72 -14.96 -12.09 -17.20
C MET A 72 -13.57 -12.36 -16.57
N GLY A 73 -12.95 -11.32 -15.98
CA GLY A 73 -11.68 -11.40 -15.26
C GLY A 73 -10.43 -11.52 -16.13
N TYR A 74 -9.26 -11.66 -15.49
CA TYR A 74 -7.92 -11.61 -16.12
C TYR A 74 -7.66 -12.69 -17.21
N ARG A 75 -8.30 -13.86 -17.17
CA ARG A 75 -8.10 -14.94 -18.15
C ARG A 75 -8.93 -14.75 -19.44
N GLY A 76 -9.71 -13.68 -19.53
CA GLY A 76 -10.60 -13.40 -20.64
C GLY A 76 -10.00 -12.52 -21.74
N PHE A 77 -8.67 -12.32 -21.81
CA PHE A 77 -8.04 -11.48 -22.84
C PHE A 77 -7.41 -12.32 -23.93
N VAL A 78 -7.67 -11.93 -25.17
CA VAL A 78 -6.91 -12.37 -26.35
C VAL A 78 -6.04 -11.20 -26.77
N VAL A 79 -4.72 -11.39 -26.67
CA VAL A 79 -3.74 -10.44 -27.15
C VAL A 79 -3.46 -10.74 -28.63
N HIS A 80 -3.63 -9.73 -29.46
CA HIS A 80 -3.27 -9.80 -30.88
C HIS A 80 -2.07 -8.91 -31.13
N THR A 81 -0.97 -9.53 -31.53
CA THR A 81 0.25 -8.83 -31.98
C THR A 81 0.50 -9.19 -33.43
N ALA A 82 0.48 -8.19 -34.27
CA ALA A 82 0.82 -8.33 -35.67
C ALA A 82 1.60 -7.09 -36.12
N ALA A 83 2.38 -7.23 -37.18
CA ALA A 83 3.18 -6.12 -37.70
C ALA A 83 2.35 -4.94 -38.26
N ASP A 84 1.06 -5.12 -38.44
CA ASP A 84 0.08 -4.12 -38.90
C ASP A 84 -0.59 -3.35 -37.76
N VAL A 85 -0.36 -3.73 -36.49
CA VAL A 85 -0.86 -2.96 -35.32
C VAL A 85 -0.14 -1.62 -35.26
N THR A 86 -0.92 -0.54 -35.28
CA THR A 86 -0.40 0.83 -35.26
C THR A 86 -0.04 1.28 -33.84
N LEU A 87 0.72 2.36 -33.74
CA LEU A 87 1.04 2.97 -32.45
C LEU A 87 -0.23 3.50 -31.76
N GLU A 88 -1.13 4.11 -32.51
CA GLU A 88 -2.38 4.67 -32.03
C GLU A 88 -3.30 3.59 -31.44
N GLU A 89 -3.35 2.41 -32.05
CA GLU A 89 -4.09 1.27 -31.51
C GLU A 89 -3.49 0.75 -30.20
N ASP A 90 -2.16 0.70 -30.07
CA ASP A 90 -1.52 0.36 -28.80
C ASP A 90 -1.78 1.41 -27.73
N LEU A 91 -1.76 2.69 -28.07
CA LEU A 91 -2.08 3.77 -27.15
C LEU A 91 -3.56 3.75 -26.72
N ALA A 92 -4.48 3.40 -27.61
CA ALA A 92 -5.94 3.32 -27.36
C ALA A 92 -6.31 2.38 -26.22
N ARG A 93 -5.62 1.26 -26.07
CA ARG A 93 -5.90 0.23 -25.07
C ARG A 93 -5.35 0.54 -23.68
N ARG A 94 -4.57 1.63 -23.50
CA ARG A 94 -3.97 1.98 -22.22
C ARG A 94 -5.00 2.48 -21.21
N ASP A 95 -4.60 2.57 -19.96
CA ASP A 95 -5.50 2.93 -18.85
C ASP A 95 -5.87 4.42 -18.85
N LEU A 96 -4.88 5.31 -18.87
CA LEU A 96 -5.10 6.75 -18.74
C LEU A 96 -4.44 7.53 -19.88
N THR A 97 -5.05 8.64 -20.30
CA THR A 97 -4.53 9.53 -21.35
C THR A 97 -3.12 9.99 -21.05
N ILE A 98 -2.82 10.33 -19.79
CA ILE A 98 -1.48 10.74 -19.35
C ILE A 98 -0.42 9.63 -19.47
N ASN A 99 -0.81 8.36 -19.61
CA ASN A 99 0.05 7.21 -19.87
C ASN A 99 0.01 6.75 -21.34
N SER A 100 -0.75 7.46 -22.18
CA SER A 100 -1.00 7.14 -23.58
C SER A 100 -0.32 8.12 -24.53
N ILE A 101 0.82 8.65 -24.11
CA ILE A 101 1.70 9.52 -24.90
C ILE A 101 2.92 8.71 -25.30
N ALA A 102 3.32 8.81 -26.58
CA ALA A 102 4.53 8.20 -27.07
C ALA A 102 5.52 9.26 -27.56
N ALA A 103 6.80 9.00 -27.38
CA ALA A 103 7.90 9.85 -27.82
C ALA A 103 8.85 9.07 -28.73
N PRO A 104 9.51 9.71 -29.72
CA PRO A 104 10.59 9.10 -30.46
C PRO A 104 11.69 8.53 -29.53
N ALA A 105 12.40 7.50 -30.00
CA ALA A 105 13.41 6.84 -29.17
C ALA A 105 14.53 7.77 -28.67
N ASP A 106 14.87 8.75 -29.45
CA ASP A 106 15.91 9.77 -29.19
C ASP A 106 15.38 11.01 -28.41
N TRP A 107 14.09 11.07 -28.12
CA TRP A 107 13.52 12.19 -27.36
C TRP A 107 14.09 12.22 -25.92
N THR A 108 14.56 13.41 -25.49
CA THR A 108 15.33 13.58 -24.24
C THR A 108 14.53 14.22 -23.10
N GLY A 109 13.20 14.33 -23.21
CA GLY A 109 12.36 14.99 -22.21
C GLY A 109 12.27 16.51 -22.35
N ASN A 110 13.31 17.16 -22.89
CA ASN A 110 13.36 18.60 -23.19
C ASN A 110 13.20 18.88 -24.70
N GLY A 111 12.85 17.85 -25.49
CA GLY A 111 12.66 17.98 -26.94
C GLY A 111 11.36 18.69 -27.28
N ASN A 112 11.16 18.89 -28.62
CA ASN A 112 9.92 19.52 -29.09
C ASN A 112 8.70 18.68 -28.73
N LEU A 113 7.67 19.32 -28.15
CA LEU A 113 6.41 18.65 -27.79
C LEU A 113 5.60 18.22 -29.02
N GLU A 114 5.84 18.85 -30.18
CA GLU A 114 5.20 18.48 -31.45
C GLU A 114 5.69 17.12 -31.99
N ASP A 115 6.85 16.63 -31.53
CA ASP A 115 7.37 15.32 -31.91
C ASP A 115 6.65 14.16 -31.18
N LEU A 116 5.85 14.48 -30.15
CA LEU A 116 5.12 13.49 -29.38
C LEU A 116 3.86 13.02 -30.14
N VAL A 117 3.61 11.70 -30.07
CA VAL A 117 2.38 11.10 -30.57
C VAL A 117 1.38 11.03 -29.41
N ASP A 118 0.38 11.89 -29.46
CA ASP A 118 -0.62 12.06 -28.39
C ASP A 118 -2.05 12.15 -28.96
N PRO A 119 -2.58 11.06 -29.53
CA PRO A 119 -3.90 11.05 -30.16
C PRO A 119 -5.06 11.20 -29.17
N TYR A 120 -4.78 11.04 -27.86
CA TYR A 120 -5.80 11.06 -26.79
C TYR A 120 -5.65 12.25 -25.84
N HIS A 121 -4.90 13.28 -26.24
CA HIS A 121 -4.76 14.54 -25.52
C HIS A 121 -4.18 14.42 -24.09
N GLY A 122 -3.31 13.44 -23.86
CA GLY A 122 -2.66 13.21 -22.57
C GLY A 122 -1.82 14.40 -22.10
N GLN A 123 -1.18 15.15 -23.02
CA GLN A 123 -0.45 16.38 -22.69
C GLN A 123 -1.38 17.46 -22.12
N GLN A 124 -2.61 17.58 -22.68
CA GLN A 124 -3.60 18.52 -22.15
C GLN A 124 -4.07 18.08 -20.76
N ASP A 125 -4.39 16.80 -20.56
CA ASP A 125 -4.80 16.26 -19.26
C ASP A 125 -3.68 16.40 -18.20
N LEU A 126 -2.40 16.28 -18.58
CA LEU A 126 -1.26 16.58 -17.69
C LEU A 126 -1.25 18.05 -17.26
N LYS A 127 -1.46 18.97 -18.19
CA LYS A 127 -1.52 20.41 -17.93
C LYS A 127 -2.71 20.78 -17.02
N ASP A 128 -3.87 20.19 -17.31
CA ASP A 128 -5.12 20.42 -16.58
C ASP A 128 -5.21 19.61 -15.27
N ARG A 129 -4.24 18.72 -15.03
CA ARG A 129 -4.16 17.82 -13.87
C ARG A 129 -5.40 16.93 -13.74
N VAL A 130 -5.70 16.20 -14.81
CA VAL A 130 -6.86 15.32 -14.90
C VAL A 130 -6.43 13.87 -15.14
N LEU A 131 -7.03 12.95 -14.40
CA LEU A 131 -6.96 11.51 -14.62
C LEU A 131 -8.17 11.09 -15.45
N ARG A 132 -7.94 10.81 -16.73
CA ARG A 132 -8.97 10.43 -17.71
C ARG A 132 -8.63 9.08 -18.32
N HIS A 133 -9.62 8.18 -18.48
CA HIS A 133 -9.47 6.96 -19.25
C HIS A 133 -9.28 7.29 -20.74
N VAL A 134 -8.58 6.40 -21.46
CA VAL A 134 -8.26 6.65 -22.87
C VAL A 134 -9.49 6.40 -23.77
N THR A 135 -10.05 5.20 -23.66
CA THR A 135 -11.20 4.73 -24.46
C THR A 135 -12.03 3.75 -23.63
N ASP A 136 -13.13 3.24 -24.18
CA ASP A 136 -13.94 2.16 -23.58
C ASP A 136 -13.14 0.87 -23.32
N ALA A 137 -11.96 0.71 -23.91
CA ALA A 137 -11.04 -0.38 -23.58
C ALA A 137 -10.64 -0.39 -22.09
N PHE A 138 -10.84 0.72 -21.36
CA PHE A 138 -10.69 0.75 -19.91
C PHE A 138 -11.49 -0.34 -19.20
N ARG A 139 -12.67 -0.68 -19.70
CA ARG A 139 -13.56 -1.74 -19.19
C ARG A 139 -12.98 -3.16 -19.31
N GLU A 140 -11.99 -3.35 -20.15
CA GLU A 140 -11.43 -4.67 -20.39
C GLU A 140 -10.73 -5.24 -19.17
N ASP A 141 -10.07 -4.38 -18.36
CA ASP A 141 -9.34 -4.82 -17.18
C ASP A 141 -9.78 -4.04 -15.93
N PRO A 142 -10.58 -4.64 -15.03
CA PRO A 142 -11.07 -3.96 -13.83
C PRO A 142 -9.96 -3.53 -12.86
N VAL A 143 -8.72 -4.05 -12.97
CA VAL A 143 -7.59 -3.56 -12.17
C VAL A 143 -7.25 -2.10 -12.50
N ARG A 144 -7.68 -1.59 -13.65
CA ARG A 144 -7.49 -0.18 -14.03
C ARG A 144 -8.17 0.78 -13.06
N ILE A 145 -9.25 0.37 -12.39
CA ILE A 145 -9.87 1.12 -11.29
C ILE A 145 -8.88 1.32 -10.14
N LEU A 146 -8.22 0.25 -9.70
CA LEU A 146 -7.20 0.31 -8.65
C LEU A 146 -5.98 1.13 -9.08
N ARG A 147 -5.55 0.98 -10.33
CA ARG A 147 -4.43 1.74 -10.91
C ARG A 147 -4.73 3.24 -10.95
N LEU A 148 -5.93 3.64 -11.40
CA LEU A 148 -6.35 5.04 -11.40
C LEU A 148 -6.37 5.59 -9.96
N ALA A 149 -6.96 4.87 -9.02
CA ALA A 149 -7.00 5.25 -7.62
C ALA A 149 -5.58 5.43 -7.02
N ARG A 150 -4.64 4.56 -7.39
CA ARG A 150 -3.22 4.70 -7.02
C ARG A 150 -2.59 5.94 -7.66
N PHE A 151 -2.87 6.23 -8.93
CA PHE A 151 -2.37 7.45 -9.57
C PHE A 151 -2.92 8.71 -8.89
N ALA A 152 -4.17 8.69 -8.39
CA ALA A 152 -4.71 9.79 -7.59
C ALA A 152 -3.96 9.97 -6.26
N ALA A 153 -3.48 8.88 -5.64
CA ALA A 153 -2.64 8.94 -4.45
C ALA A 153 -1.23 9.47 -4.73
N ARG A 154 -0.69 9.23 -5.94
CA ARG A 154 0.61 9.73 -6.40
C ARG A 154 0.54 11.19 -6.83
N PHE A 155 -0.44 11.54 -7.66
CA PHE A 155 -0.65 12.89 -8.20
C PHE A 155 -1.75 13.58 -7.40
N THR A 156 -1.37 14.10 -6.24
CA THR A 156 -2.31 14.56 -5.20
C THR A 156 -3.18 15.75 -5.61
N ASP A 157 -2.77 16.48 -6.62
CA ASP A 157 -3.41 17.67 -7.19
C ASP A 157 -4.18 17.38 -8.49
N PHE A 158 -4.23 16.11 -8.93
CA PHE A 158 -5.03 15.69 -10.09
C PHE A 158 -6.45 15.30 -9.67
N SER A 159 -7.44 15.74 -10.43
CA SER A 159 -8.84 15.33 -10.32
C SER A 159 -9.13 14.13 -11.24
N VAL A 160 -10.16 13.37 -10.94
CA VAL A 160 -10.67 12.32 -11.86
C VAL A 160 -11.73 12.95 -12.76
N ALA A 161 -11.62 12.72 -14.07
CA ALA A 161 -12.61 13.18 -15.02
C ALA A 161 -14.01 12.61 -14.70
N PRO A 162 -15.09 13.41 -14.74
CA PRO A 162 -16.45 12.96 -14.39
C PRO A 162 -16.90 11.73 -15.17
N GLU A 163 -16.64 11.68 -16.47
CA GLU A 163 -16.95 10.54 -17.34
C GLU A 163 -16.15 9.28 -16.99
N THR A 164 -14.94 9.45 -16.46
CA THR A 164 -14.12 8.31 -15.99
C THR A 164 -14.65 7.78 -14.65
N MET A 165 -15.06 8.66 -13.76
CA MET A 165 -15.70 8.26 -12.50
C MET A 165 -17.01 7.50 -12.75
N GLU A 166 -17.82 7.96 -13.72
CA GLU A 166 -19.06 7.28 -14.11
C GLU A 166 -18.79 5.90 -14.72
N LEU A 167 -17.80 5.81 -15.62
CA LEU A 167 -17.34 4.54 -16.18
C LEU A 167 -16.92 3.53 -15.09
N MET A 168 -16.17 3.99 -14.08
CA MET A 168 -15.77 3.14 -12.95
C MET A 168 -16.98 2.68 -12.13
N ARG A 169 -17.98 3.56 -11.87
CA ARG A 169 -19.21 3.19 -11.17
C ARG A 169 -19.99 2.12 -11.93
N GLU A 170 -20.12 2.26 -13.25
CA GLU A 170 -20.78 1.25 -14.09
C GLU A 170 -20.07 -0.11 -14.05
N MET A 171 -18.72 -0.13 -14.11
CA MET A 171 -17.93 -1.35 -13.98
C MET A 171 -18.11 -2.02 -12.61
N VAL A 172 -18.14 -1.23 -11.52
CA VAL A 172 -18.40 -1.74 -10.17
C VAL A 172 -19.82 -2.30 -10.06
N ALA A 173 -20.82 -1.59 -10.57
CA ALA A 173 -22.21 -2.05 -10.59
C ALA A 173 -22.40 -3.35 -11.38
N ALA A 174 -21.63 -3.53 -12.47
CA ALA A 174 -21.59 -4.77 -13.25
C ALA A 174 -20.88 -5.94 -12.54
N GLY A 175 -20.26 -5.71 -11.36
CA GLY A 175 -19.56 -6.75 -10.60
C GLY A 175 -18.16 -7.07 -11.11
N GLU A 176 -17.58 -6.26 -11.98
CA GLU A 176 -16.25 -6.51 -12.58
C GLU A 176 -15.13 -6.58 -11.52
N VAL A 177 -15.22 -5.80 -10.43
CA VAL A 177 -14.23 -5.79 -9.36
C VAL A 177 -14.23 -7.07 -8.51
N ASP A 178 -15.34 -7.82 -8.50
CA ASP A 178 -15.46 -9.08 -7.74
C ASP A 178 -14.64 -10.21 -8.37
N ALA A 179 -14.31 -10.08 -9.66
CA ALA A 179 -13.49 -11.04 -10.40
C ALA A 179 -11.99 -10.76 -10.36
N LEU A 180 -11.57 -9.75 -9.59
CA LEU A 180 -10.16 -9.40 -9.46
C LEU A 180 -9.34 -10.48 -8.75
N VAL A 181 -8.18 -10.78 -9.29
CA VAL A 181 -7.23 -11.75 -8.71
C VAL A 181 -6.57 -11.14 -7.47
N PRO A 182 -6.55 -11.86 -6.33
CA PRO A 182 -6.01 -11.34 -5.06
C PRO A 182 -4.63 -10.71 -5.16
N GLU A 183 -3.73 -11.33 -5.89
CA GLU A 183 -2.34 -10.86 -6.05
C GLU A 183 -2.28 -9.52 -6.78
N ARG A 184 -3.15 -9.29 -7.77
CA ARG A 184 -3.24 -8.02 -8.49
C ARG A 184 -3.83 -6.92 -7.62
N VAL A 185 -4.83 -7.26 -6.79
CA VAL A 185 -5.38 -6.34 -5.79
C VAL A 185 -4.29 -5.92 -4.81
N TRP A 186 -3.59 -6.88 -4.20
CA TRP A 186 -2.51 -6.58 -3.27
C TRP A 186 -1.39 -5.77 -3.91
N GLN A 187 -1.02 -6.07 -5.16
CA GLN A 187 0.02 -5.34 -5.88
C GLN A 187 -0.32 -3.85 -6.02
N GLU A 188 -1.56 -3.50 -6.38
CA GLU A 188 -1.96 -2.10 -6.54
C GLU A 188 -2.18 -1.42 -5.17
N ILE A 189 -2.78 -2.12 -4.20
CA ILE A 189 -2.95 -1.60 -2.83
C ILE A 189 -1.60 -1.33 -2.17
N SER A 190 -0.66 -2.26 -2.23
CA SER A 190 0.66 -2.09 -1.62
C SER A 190 1.44 -0.92 -2.23
N ARG A 191 1.38 -0.75 -3.55
CA ARG A 191 1.96 0.41 -4.24
C ARG A 191 1.25 1.71 -3.86
N GLY A 192 -0.09 1.70 -3.79
CA GLY A 192 -0.89 2.86 -3.41
C GLY A 192 -0.63 3.31 -1.96
N LEU A 193 -0.43 2.36 -1.05
CA LEU A 193 -0.02 2.68 0.32
C LEU A 193 1.33 3.41 0.38
N MET A 194 2.23 3.17 -0.57
CA MET A 194 3.56 3.80 -0.63
C MET A 194 3.59 5.14 -1.35
N GLU A 195 2.47 5.59 -1.93
CA GLU A 195 2.38 6.88 -2.61
C GLU A 195 2.36 8.06 -1.63
N ALA A 196 2.38 9.28 -2.18
CA ALA A 196 2.52 10.53 -1.41
C ALA A 196 1.32 10.81 -0.49
N ARG A 197 0.10 10.51 -0.96
CA ARG A 197 -1.14 10.67 -0.20
C ARG A 197 -2.02 9.41 -0.32
N PRO A 198 -1.70 8.36 0.44
CA PRO A 198 -2.37 7.06 0.28
C PRO A 198 -3.88 7.10 0.58
N SER A 199 -4.35 8.04 1.40
CA SER A 199 -5.79 8.23 1.66
C SER A 199 -6.60 8.40 0.37
N ARG A 200 -6.08 9.15 -0.60
CA ARG A 200 -6.78 9.41 -1.87
C ARG A 200 -7.13 8.16 -2.67
N MET A 201 -6.30 7.11 -2.58
CA MET A 201 -6.63 5.84 -3.22
C MET A 201 -7.97 5.31 -2.68
N PHE A 202 -8.14 5.30 -1.37
CA PHE A 202 -9.35 4.76 -0.72
C PHE A 202 -10.55 5.71 -0.88
N GLU A 203 -10.33 7.01 -0.90
CA GLU A 203 -11.36 8.01 -1.20
C GLU A 203 -11.95 7.78 -2.60
N ILE A 204 -11.11 7.62 -3.63
CA ILE A 204 -11.54 7.34 -5.01
C ILE A 204 -12.25 5.98 -5.11
N LEU A 205 -11.69 4.92 -4.50
CA LEU A 205 -12.33 3.60 -4.48
C LEU A 205 -13.70 3.64 -3.78
N ARG A 206 -13.85 4.47 -2.76
CA ARG A 206 -15.14 4.68 -2.08
C ARG A 206 -16.11 5.45 -2.97
N GLU A 207 -15.66 6.53 -3.60
CA GLU A 207 -16.49 7.36 -4.49
C GLU A 207 -17.07 6.59 -5.68
N CYS A 208 -16.29 5.68 -6.27
CA CYS A 208 -16.79 4.81 -7.36
C CYS A 208 -17.52 3.55 -6.86
N GLY A 209 -17.62 3.32 -5.54
CA GLY A 209 -18.27 2.14 -4.96
C GLY A 209 -17.42 0.87 -4.94
N ALA A 210 -16.16 0.91 -5.37
CA ALA A 210 -15.28 -0.25 -5.36
C ALA A 210 -14.84 -0.63 -3.94
N LEU A 211 -14.73 0.34 -3.02
CA LEU A 211 -14.23 0.10 -1.67
C LEU A 211 -15.11 -0.88 -0.89
N VAL A 212 -16.43 -0.71 -0.93
CA VAL A 212 -17.37 -1.60 -0.23
C VAL A 212 -17.31 -3.04 -0.73
N ARG A 213 -16.88 -3.25 -1.98
CA ARG A 213 -16.69 -4.59 -2.58
C ARG A 213 -15.35 -5.21 -2.22
N LEU A 214 -14.27 -4.43 -2.26
CA LEU A 214 -12.89 -4.89 -2.06
C LEU A 214 -12.48 -4.93 -0.59
N LEU A 215 -12.86 -3.90 0.18
CA LEU A 215 -12.47 -3.72 1.58
C LEU A 215 -13.64 -3.16 2.42
N PRO A 216 -14.72 -3.95 2.56
CA PRO A 216 -15.89 -3.54 3.33
C PRO A 216 -15.56 -3.23 4.80
N GLU A 217 -14.47 -3.79 5.33
CA GLU A 217 -13.99 -3.54 6.69
C GLU A 217 -13.58 -2.07 6.90
N LEU A 218 -12.95 -1.48 5.88
CA LEU A 218 -12.58 -0.06 5.88
C LEU A 218 -13.79 0.82 5.58
N ASP A 219 -14.57 0.47 4.56
CA ASP A 219 -15.73 1.27 4.13
C ASP A 219 -16.74 1.50 5.27
N LYS A 220 -16.91 0.52 6.16
CA LYS A 220 -17.79 0.60 7.32
C LYS A 220 -17.34 1.58 8.41
N LEU A 221 -16.14 2.14 8.33
CA LEU A 221 -15.66 3.10 9.33
C LEU A 221 -16.27 4.49 9.15
N TRP A 222 -16.66 4.85 7.93
CA TRP A 222 -17.30 6.15 7.67
C TRP A 222 -18.71 6.19 8.27
N GLY A 223 -19.02 7.30 8.92
CA GLY A 223 -20.25 7.50 9.65
C GLY A 223 -20.26 6.87 11.06
N VAL A 224 -19.18 6.24 11.49
CA VAL A 224 -19.04 5.67 12.84
C VAL A 224 -18.40 6.70 13.76
N PRO A 225 -19.16 7.21 14.78
CA PRO A 225 -18.64 8.24 15.67
C PRO A 225 -17.72 7.68 16.74
N GLN A 226 -16.69 8.43 17.09
CA GLN A 226 -15.84 8.20 18.25
C GLN A 226 -15.83 9.44 19.16
N ARG A 227 -15.20 9.31 20.34
CA ARG A 227 -15.21 10.38 21.34
C ARG A 227 -14.39 11.58 20.88
N ALA A 228 -15.03 12.77 20.81
CA ALA A 228 -14.39 14.02 20.38
C ALA A 228 -13.21 14.44 21.25
N GLU A 229 -13.21 14.05 22.55
CA GLU A 229 -12.12 14.38 23.49
C GLU A 229 -10.77 13.74 23.09
N TYR A 230 -10.82 12.61 22.37
CA TYR A 230 -9.63 11.89 21.92
C TYR A 230 -9.43 11.98 20.41
N HIS A 231 -10.51 12.21 19.65
CA HIS A 231 -10.54 12.24 18.20
C HIS A 231 -11.38 13.43 17.72
N PRO A 232 -10.80 14.62 17.59
CA PRO A 232 -11.54 15.83 17.18
C PRO A 232 -12.22 15.70 15.82
N GLU A 233 -11.71 14.85 14.94
CA GLU A 233 -12.30 14.50 13.63
C GLU A 233 -13.59 13.68 13.75
N ILE A 234 -13.87 13.09 14.90
CA ILE A 234 -15.06 12.30 15.30
C ILE A 234 -15.29 11.05 14.45
N ASP A 235 -15.23 11.12 13.13
CA ASP A 235 -15.50 10.01 12.22
C ASP A 235 -14.32 9.03 12.12
N CYS A 236 -14.58 7.72 12.34
CA CYS A 236 -13.53 6.70 12.28
C CYS A 236 -12.90 6.53 10.90
N GLY A 237 -13.67 6.71 9.81
CA GLY A 237 -13.17 6.61 8.45
C GLY A 237 -12.25 7.78 8.10
N VAL A 238 -12.64 8.99 8.51
CA VAL A 238 -11.80 10.19 8.37
C VAL A 238 -10.50 10.02 9.16
N HIS A 239 -10.59 9.54 10.42
CA HIS A 239 -9.41 9.23 11.23
C HIS A 239 -8.47 8.24 10.51
N ALA A 240 -8.99 7.12 10.00
CA ALA A 240 -8.17 6.14 9.30
C ALA A 240 -7.42 6.74 8.09
N MET A 241 -8.03 7.66 7.36
CA MET A 241 -7.38 8.37 6.24
C MET A 241 -6.28 9.32 6.74
N MET A 242 -6.51 10.04 7.84
CA MET A 242 -5.50 10.91 8.45
C MET A 242 -4.29 10.12 8.98
N VAL A 243 -4.53 8.94 9.57
CA VAL A 243 -3.47 8.03 10.05
C VAL A 243 -2.63 7.52 8.86
N LEU A 244 -3.28 7.16 7.75
CA LEU A 244 -2.58 6.75 6.53
C LEU A 244 -1.68 7.87 5.97
N ASP A 245 -2.19 9.09 5.87
CA ASP A 245 -1.41 10.21 5.36
C ASP A 245 -0.28 10.59 6.34
N MET A 246 -0.49 10.44 7.65
CA MET A 246 0.58 10.60 8.65
C MET A 246 1.67 9.54 8.46
N SER A 247 1.32 8.30 8.13
CA SER A 247 2.30 7.24 7.85
C SER A 247 3.17 7.56 6.63
N ALA A 248 2.60 8.22 5.62
CA ALA A 248 3.35 8.72 4.46
C ALA A 248 4.26 9.89 4.84
N ARG A 249 3.76 10.85 5.63
CA ARG A 249 4.52 11.99 6.15
C ARG A 249 5.73 11.54 6.98
N LEU A 250 5.59 10.48 7.77
CA LEU A 250 6.65 9.87 8.56
C LEU A 250 7.52 8.87 7.78
N GLN A 251 7.34 8.79 6.46
CA GLN A 251 8.11 7.90 5.56
C GLN A 251 8.13 6.44 6.05
N ALA A 252 7.02 5.99 6.63
CA ALA A 252 6.90 4.66 7.18
C ALA A 252 6.99 3.58 6.09
N PRO A 253 7.57 2.40 6.39
CA PRO A 253 7.62 1.27 5.47
C PRO A 253 6.23 0.67 5.22
N LEU A 254 6.10 -0.17 4.18
CA LEU A 254 4.84 -0.78 3.77
C LEU A 254 4.13 -1.52 4.91
N SER A 255 4.88 -2.29 5.70
CA SER A 255 4.35 -3.02 6.86
C SER A 255 3.62 -2.11 7.86
N VAL A 256 4.21 -0.95 8.16
CA VAL A 256 3.64 0.06 9.05
C VAL A 256 2.40 0.72 8.43
N ARG A 257 2.46 1.11 7.15
CA ARG A 257 1.32 1.73 6.46
C ARG A 257 0.14 0.77 6.36
N PHE A 258 0.39 -0.50 6.11
CA PHE A 258 -0.66 -1.52 6.12
C PHE A 258 -1.24 -1.73 7.54
N ALA A 259 -0.41 -1.72 8.58
CA ALA A 259 -0.89 -1.77 9.96
C ALA A 259 -1.76 -0.56 10.31
N CYS A 260 -1.36 0.65 9.89
CA CYS A 260 -2.16 1.87 10.02
C CYS A 260 -3.53 1.77 9.33
N LEU A 261 -3.59 1.16 8.13
CA LEU A 261 -4.85 0.93 7.42
C LEU A 261 -5.83 0.07 8.22
N CYS A 262 -5.31 -0.94 8.93
CA CYS A 262 -6.13 -2.03 9.48
C CYS A 262 -6.43 -1.91 10.98
N HIS A 263 -5.72 -1.06 11.73
CA HIS A 263 -5.71 -1.07 13.19
C HIS A 263 -7.11 -0.96 13.81
N ASP A 264 -7.98 -0.21 13.19
CA ASP A 264 -9.30 0.18 13.71
C ASP A 264 -10.50 -0.45 12.99
N PHE A 265 -10.34 -1.44 12.13
CA PHE A 265 -11.44 -2.10 11.42
C PHE A 265 -12.59 -2.55 12.33
N GLY A 266 -12.26 -2.96 13.55
CA GLY A 266 -13.24 -3.40 14.55
C GLY A 266 -14.18 -2.30 15.04
N LYS A 267 -13.85 -1.02 14.90
CA LYS A 267 -14.73 0.11 15.23
C LYS A 267 -15.98 0.11 14.35
N GLY A 268 -15.86 -0.26 13.07
CA GLY A 268 -16.98 -0.38 12.13
C GLY A 268 -18.01 -1.46 12.45
N THR A 269 -17.75 -2.29 13.47
CA THR A 269 -18.66 -3.34 13.95
C THR A 269 -19.17 -3.11 15.38
N THR A 270 -18.99 -1.91 15.91
CA THR A 270 -19.45 -1.56 17.25
C THR A 270 -20.99 -1.46 17.27
N PRO A 271 -21.68 -2.15 18.19
CA PRO A 271 -23.12 -2.00 18.33
C PRO A 271 -23.55 -0.56 18.62
N ALA A 272 -24.68 -0.14 18.06
CA ALA A 272 -25.15 1.25 18.15
C ALA A 272 -25.37 1.74 19.59
N ASP A 273 -25.79 0.86 20.48
CA ASP A 273 -26.00 1.14 21.90
C ASP A 273 -24.71 1.31 22.73
N VAL A 274 -23.57 0.92 22.15
CA VAL A 274 -22.24 1.06 22.77
C VAL A 274 -21.54 2.35 22.33
N LEU A 275 -21.91 2.89 21.15
CA LEU A 275 -21.30 4.10 20.59
C LEU A 275 -21.40 5.30 21.56
N PRO A 276 -20.44 6.22 21.55
CA PRO A 276 -19.19 6.26 20.78
C PRO A 276 -18.02 5.53 21.45
N ARG A 277 -18.28 4.56 22.32
CA ARG A 277 -17.26 3.73 22.96
C ARG A 277 -17.05 2.44 22.15
N HIS A 278 -15.83 2.15 21.78
CA HIS A 278 -15.50 1.00 20.92
C HIS A 278 -14.92 -0.17 21.74
N ILE A 279 -15.63 -0.58 22.80
CA ILE A 279 -15.14 -1.63 23.72
C ILE A 279 -14.85 -2.92 22.95
N GLY A 280 -13.59 -3.41 23.04
CA GLY A 280 -13.12 -4.64 22.43
C GLY A 280 -12.95 -4.55 20.90
N HIS A 281 -12.81 -3.33 20.35
CA HIS A 281 -12.55 -3.15 18.93
C HIS A 281 -11.21 -3.76 18.51
N GLU A 282 -10.23 -3.79 19.37
CA GLU A 282 -8.91 -4.35 19.13
C GLU A 282 -8.98 -5.84 18.70
N GLN A 283 -9.75 -6.63 19.44
CA GLN A 283 -9.96 -8.05 19.13
C GLN A 283 -10.75 -8.25 17.83
N ARG A 284 -11.73 -7.36 17.57
CA ARG A 284 -12.51 -7.37 16.33
C ARG A 284 -11.65 -6.95 15.14
N SER A 285 -10.81 -5.90 15.31
CA SER A 285 -9.87 -5.46 14.28
C SER A 285 -8.93 -6.59 13.86
N ALA A 286 -8.33 -7.28 14.84
CA ALA A 286 -7.44 -8.40 14.56
C ALA A 286 -8.13 -9.54 13.78
N ARG A 287 -9.39 -9.86 14.09
CA ARG A 287 -10.15 -10.89 13.35
C ARG A 287 -10.44 -10.45 11.91
N LEU A 288 -10.90 -9.22 11.71
CA LEU A 288 -11.22 -8.67 10.39
C LEU A 288 -9.96 -8.55 9.53
N LEU A 289 -8.87 -8.09 10.12
CA LEU A 289 -7.55 -8.03 9.47
C LEU A 289 -7.11 -9.39 8.91
N LEU A 290 -7.26 -10.48 9.68
CA LEU A 290 -6.87 -11.80 9.22
C LEU A 290 -7.67 -12.26 7.99
N LEU A 291 -8.97 -11.91 7.92
CA LEU A 291 -9.81 -12.19 6.74
C LEU A 291 -9.34 -11.39 5.50
N VAL A 292 -8.94 -10.13 5.70
CA VAL A 292 -8.38 -9.29 4.63
C VAL A 292 -7.05 -9.87 4.15
N CYS A 293 -6.17 -10.29 5.07
CA CYS A 293 -4.88 -10.88 4.74
C CYS A 293 -5.03 -12.17 3.92
N GLU A 294 -5.99 -13.02 4.26
CA GLU A 294 -6.31 -14.23 3.52
C GLU A 294 -6.87 -13.89 2.13
N ARG A 295 -7.86 -12.98 2.06
CA ARG A 295 -8.51 -12.54 0.82
C ARG A 295 -7.53 -11.94 -0.19
N TRP A 296 -6.55 -11.13 0.26
CA TRP A 296 -5.59 -10.44 -0.61
C TRP A 296 -4.22 -11.11 -0.68
N ARG A 297 -4.01 -12.22 0.03
CA ARG A 297 -2.72 -12.92 0.14
C ARG A 297 -1.59 -11.99 0.59
N VAL A 298 -1.87 -11.23 1.64
CA VAL A 298 -0.91 -10.27 2.20
C VAL A 298 0.33 -10.98 2.72
N PRO A 299 1.55 -10.48 2.44
CA PRO A 299 2.80 -11.03 2.97
C PRO A 299 2.83 -11.10 4.50
N ASN A 300 3.55 -12.08 5.04
CA ASN A 300 3.55 -12.36 6.47
C ASN A 300 4.12 -11.22 7.33
N ASP A 301 5.11 -10.49 6.85
CA ASP A 301 5.67 -9.32 7.55
C ASP A 301 4.62 -8.23 7.78
N CYS A 302 3.86 -7.87 6.75
CA CYS A 302 2.74 -6.94 6.87
C CYS A 302 1.64 -7.46 7.80
N LYS A 303 1.26 -8.75 7.64
CA LYS A 303 0.22 -9.40 8.45
C LYS A 303 0.57 -9.43 9.93
N GLU A 304 1.78 -9.92 10.27
CA GLU A 304 2.21 -10.07 11.66
C GLU A 304 2.32 -8.72 12.38
N LEU A 305 2.83 -7.69 11.70
CA LEU A 305 2.90 -6.35 12.28
C LEU A 305 1.50 -5.77 12.51
N ALA A 306 0.64 -5.85 11.50
CA ALA A 306 -0.71 -5.32 11.59
C ALA A 306 -1.53 -6.03 12.68
N GLU A 307 -1.33 -7.34 12.90
CA GLU A 307 -1.99 -8.06 13.99
C GLU A 307 -1.55 -7.57 15.37
N VAL A 308 -0.24 -7.33 15.57
CA VAL A 308 0.29 -6.75 16.81
C VAL A 308 -0.30 -5.37 17.06
N VAL A 309 -0.30 -4.50 16.06
CA VAL A 309 -0.84 -3.14 16.19
C VAL A 309 -2.34 -3.18 16.47
N ALA A 310 -3.12 -3.97 15.72
CA ALA A 310 -4.56 -4.09 15.93
C ALA A 310 -4.90 -4.53 17.37
N ARG A 311 -4.12 -5.43 17.97
CA ARG A 311 -4.36 -5.95 19.33
C ARG A 311 -3.90 -5.02 20.43
N GLU A 312 -2.77 -4.34 20.23
CA GLU A 312 -2.03 -3.73 21.34
C GLU A 312 -1.89 -2.20 21.26
N HIS A 313 -2.34 -1.52 20.16
CA HIS A 313 -2.20 -0.07 20.03
C HIS A 313 -2.78 0.68 21.23
N GLY A 314 -3.95 0.29 21.73
CA GLY A 314 -4.58 0.90 22.92
C GLY A 314 -3.73 0.74 24.19
N ASN A 315 -3.01 -0.38 24.36
CA ASN A 315 -2.11 -0.59 25.49
C ASN A 315 -0.80 0.19 25.30
N ILE A 316 -0.31 0.31 24.07
CA ILE A 316 0.88 1.11 23.71
C ILE A 316 0.61 2.59 24.01
N HIS A 317 -0.54 3.13 23.62
CA HIS A 317 -0.92 4.53 23.90
C HIS A 317 -0.94 4.84 25.40
N ARG A 318 -1.46 3.90 26.20
CA ARG A 318 -1.56 4.05 27.68
C ARG A 318 -0.31 3.55 28.43
N SER A 319 0.81 3.33 27.75
CA SER A 319 2.01 2.77 28.37
C SER A 319 2.58 3.63 29.51
N HIS A 320 2.26 4.92 29.58
CA HIS A 320 2.65 5.80 30.68
C HIS A 320 1.97 5.42 32.02
N GLU A 321 0.83 4.73 31.98
CA GLU A 321 0.09 4.24 33.16
C GLU A 321 0.63 2.88 33.64
N LEU A 322 1.49 2.22 32.86
CA LEU A 322 1.95 0.86 33.12
C LEU A 322 3.19 0.83 34.02
N ASN A 323 3.16 -0.03 35.06
CA ASN A 323 4.32 -0.39 35.85
C ASN A 323 5.25 -1.39 35.11
N ALA A 324 6.41 -1.69 35.67
CA ALA A 324 7.42 -2.57 35.04
C ALA A 324 6.87 -3.95 34.67
N ALA A 325 6.10 -4.58 35.55
CA ALA A 325 5.48 -5.89 35.28
C ALA A 325 4.47 -5.83 34.11
N ALA A 326 3.68 -4.77 34.03
CA ALA A 326 2.72 -4.58 32.94
C ALA A 326 3.40 -4.24 31.62
N LEU A 327 4.50 -3.46 31.65
CA LEU A 327 5.33 -3.19 30.47
C LEU A 327 5.99 -4.48 29.96
N LEU A 328 6.57 -5.31 30.84
CA LEU A 328 7.14 -6.58 30.40
C LEU A 328 6.09 -7.49 29.72
N ARG A 329 4.89 -7.61 30.30
CA ARG A 329 3.79 -8.37 29.67
C ARG A 329 3.38 -7.81 28.34
N LEU A 330 3.39 -6.48 28.15
CA LEU A 330 3.11 -5.85 26.85
C LEU A 330 4.20 -6.21 25.83
N LEU A 331 5.49 -6.13 26.22
CA LEU A 331 6.61 -6.54 25.36
C LEU A 331 6.52 -8.02 24.96
N GLU A 332 6.13 -8.89 25.89
CA GLU A 332 5.92 -10.33 25.63
C GLU A 332 4.75 -10.57 24.66
N ARG A 333 3.60 -9.91 24.83
CA ARG A 333 2.45 -10.05 23.92
C ARG A 333 2.76 -9.54 22.51
N CYS A 334 3.61 -8.50 22.41
CA CYS A 334 4.10 -8.00 21.12
C CYS A 334 5.23 -8.86 20.52
N ASP A 335 5.69 -9.90 21.23
CA ASP A 335 6.89 -10.68 20.90
C ASP A 335 8.14 -9.81 20.66
N ALA A 336 8.22 -8.69 21.40
CA ALA A 336 9.22 -7.63 21.20
C ALA A 336 10.64 -8.11 21.49
N ILE A 337 10.81 -9.02 22.46
CA ILE A 337 12.12 -9.54 22.85
C ILE A 337 12.75 -10.38 21.73
N ARG A 338 11.92 -11.13 20.99
CA ARG A 338 12.38 -11.98 19.87
C ARG A 338 12.45 -11.21 18.56
N LYS A 339 11.55 -10.22 18.38
CA LYS A 339 11.40 -9.46 17.14
C LYS A 339 11.44 -7.94 17.44
N PRO A 340 12.58 -7.41 17.92
CA PRO A 340 12.69 -6.01 18.36
C PRO A 340 12.43 -5.01 17.23
N GLN A 341 12.85 -5.29 15.99
CA GLN A 341 12.60 -4.44 14.85
C GLN A 341 11.10 -4.33 14.55
N ARG A 342 10.36 -5.45 14.58
CA ARG A 342 8.89 -5.46 14.38
C ARG A 342 8.18 -4.63 15.47
N PHE A 343 8.69 -4.67 16.70
CA PHE A 343 8.13 -3.87 17.79
C PHE A 343 8.38 -2.37 17.58
N GLU A 344 9.56 -1.98 17.10
CA GLU A 344 9.82 -0.58 16.73
C GLU A 344 8.90 -0.09 15.62
N GLU A 345 8.62 -0.93 14.63
CA GLU A 345 7.63 -0.64 13.58
C GLU A 345 6.19 -0.55 14.15
N ALA A 346 5.83 -1.38 15.14
CA ALA A 346 4.55 -1.27 15.83
C ALA A 346 4.42 0.06 16.60
N LEU A 347 5.50 0.51 17.23
CA LEU A 347 5.54 1.81 17.90
C LEU A 347 5.41 2.95 16.89
N GLN A 348 6.02 2.84 15.70
CA GLN A 348 5.86 3.81 14.63
C GLN A 348 4.41 3.86 14.11
N ALA A 349 3.74 2.70 13.97
CA ALA A 349 2.32 2.67 13.58
C ALA A 349 1.43 3.36 14.62
N CYS A 350 1.69 3.13 15.92
CA CYS A 350 0.98 3.82 17.00
C CYS A 350 1.29 5.32 17.05
N GLU A 351 2.51 5.74 16.69
CA GLU A 351 2.83 7.16 16.52
C GLU A 351 2.02 7.78 15.38
N CYS A 352 1.89 7.06 14.23
CA CYS A 352 1.05 7.50 13.13
C CYS A 352 -0.41 7.68 13.55
N ASP A 353 -0.96 6.73 14.32
CA ASP A 353 -2.31 6.80 14.87
C ASP A 353 -2.47 8.03 15.78
N ALA A 354 -1.57 8.21 16.75
CA ALA A 354 -1.64 9.33 17.68
C ALA A 354 -1.54 10.70 16.99
N ARG A 355 -0.67 10.83 16.00
CA ARG A 355 -0.42 12.06 15.23
C ARG A 355 -1.34 12.22 14.01
N GLY A 356 -2.02 11.17 13.62
CA GLY A 356 -3.05 11.17 12.58
C GLY A 356 -4.40 11.68 13.07
N ARG A 357 -4.47 12.45 14.15
CA ARG A 357 -5.66 13.10 14.70
C ARG A 357 -5.63 14.58 14.39
N LEU A 358 -6.78 15.17 14.16
CA LEU A 358 -6.93 16.57 13.81
C LEU A 358 -6.33 17.48 14.91
N GLY A 359 -5.29 18.27 14.53
CA GLY A 359 -4.58 19.18 15.43
C GLY A 359 -3.50 18.51 16.28
N PHE A 360 -3.18 17.21 16.06
CA PHE A 360 -2.14 16.48 16.76
C PHE A 360 -0.93 16.14 15.87
N GLU A 361 -0.89 16.64 14.65
CA GLU A 361 0.06 16.25 13.61
C GLU A 361 1.53 16.46 14.02
N ASP A 362 1.79 17.44 14.89
CA ASP A 362 3.14 17.81 15.35
C ASP A 362 3.37 17.54 16.85
N VAL A 363 2.41 16.89 17.52
CA VAL A 363 2.53 16.54 18.94
C VAL A 363 3.54 15.42 19.13
N ALA A 364 4.39 15.55 20.16
CA ALA A 364 5.36 14.52 20.52
C ALA A 364 4.66 13.23 20.97
N TYR A 365 5.24 12.07 20.63
CA TYR A 365 4.75 10.76 21.04
C TYR A 365 5.78 10.05 21.93
N PRO A 366 5.83 10.38 23.24
CA PRO A 366 6.86 9.90 24.16
C PRO A 366 6.78 8.40 24.44
N GLN A 367 5.63 7.76 24.18
CA GLN A 367 5.42 6.32 24.35
C GLN A 367 6.43 5.50 23.55
N ARG A 368 6.81 5.96 22.34
CA ARG A 368 7.80 5.29 21.50
C ARG A 368 9.15 5.20 22.19
N GLN A 369 9.65 6.32 22.74
CA GLN A 369 10.92 6.34 23.47
C GLN A 369 10.84 5.51 24.75
N ARG A 370 9.77 5.67 25.54
CA ARG A 370 9.54 4.94 26.78
C ARG A 370 9.56 3.43 26.57
N LEU A 371 8.78 2.93 25.61
CA LEU A 371 8.69 1.49 25.32
C LEU A 371 9.95 0.95 24.65
N GLY A 372 10.60 1.71 23.78
CA GLY A 372 11.90 1.36 23.21
C GLY A 372 12.99 1.21 24.27
N ASN A 373 13.03 2.11 25.25
CA ASN A 373 13.98 2.03 26.35
C ASN A 373 13.66 0.90 27.34
N ALA A 374 12.37 0.64 27.63
CA ALA A 374 11.95 -0.53 28.42
C ALA A 374 12.37 -1.84 27.74
N LEU A 375 12.23 -1.94 26.41
CA LEU A 375 12.72 -3.10 25.65
C LEU A 375 14.24 -3.24 25.73
N LYS A 376 14.99 -2.15 25.58
CA LYS A 376 16.46 -2.16 25.73
C LYS A 376 16.89 -2.65 27.11
N ALA A 377 16.24 -2.18 28.18
CA ALA A 377 16.50 -2.64 29.55
C ALA A 377 16.23 -4.15 29.70
N ALA A 378 15.10 -4.64 29.15
CA ALA A 378 14.78 -6.07 29.18
C ALA A 378 15.78 -6.94 28.37
N LEU A 379 16.28 -6.44 27.24
CA LEU A 379 17.26 -7.12 26.40
C LEU A 379 18.68 -7.12 26.99
N ALA A 380 19.02 -6.14 27.82
CA ALA A 380 20.32 -6.05 28.51
C ALA A 380 20.50 -7.11 29.59
N VAL A 381 19.42 -7.79 30.01
CA VAL A 381 19.50 -8.86 31.02
C VAL A 381 20.22 -10.09 30.44
N GLU A 382 21.35 -10.44 31.04
CA GLU A 382 22.11 -11.65 30.73
C GLU A 382 21.33 -12.89 31.24
N THR A 383 20.54 -13.52 30.36
CA THR A 383 19.64 -14.61 30.73
C THR A 383 20.38 -15.89 31.13
N GLY A 384 21.59 -16.13 30.62
CA GLY A 384 22.42 -17.29 30.94
C GLY A 384 22.79 -17.37 32.42
N PRO A 385 23.45 -16.37 33.00
CA PRO A 385 23.76 -16.32 34.44
C PRO A 385 22.54 -16.40 35.34
N VAL A 386 21.44 -15.73 34.97
CA VAL A 386 20.16 -15.80 35.73
C VAL A 386 19.61 -17.22 35.74
N ALA A 387 19.58 -17.89 34.61
CA ALA A 387 19.09 -19.27 34.46
C ALA A 387 19.97 -20.25 35.23
N GLN A 388 21.30 -20.07 35.18
CA GLN A 388 22.27 -20.90 35.93
C GLN A 388 22.09 -20.74 37.44
N ALA A 389 21.97 -19.53 37.94
CA ALA A 389 21.72 -19.28 39.34
C ALA A 389 20.36 -19.86 39.82
N ALA A 390 19.33 -19.81 38.98
CA ALA A 390 18.05 -20.41 39.27
C ALA A 390 18.16 -21.95 39.34
N ALA A 391 18.88 -22.58 38.41
CA ALA A 391 19.09 -24.02 38.39
C ALA A 391 19.88 -24.51 39.60
N GLN A 392 20.92 -23.76 40.07
CA GLN A 392 21.69 -24.05 41.27
C GLN A 392 20.81 -24.00 42.55
N ARG A 393 19.72 -23.23 42.53
CA ARG A 393 18.70 -23.21 43.61
C ARG A 393 17.63 -24.32 43.46
N GLY A 394 17.82 -25.26 42.53
CA GLY A 394 16.95 -26.39 42.34
C GLY A 394 15.70 -26.12 41.47
N LEU A 395 15.61 -24.89 40.87
CA LEU A 395 14.48 -24.56 39.96
C LEU A 395 14.63 -25.30 38.63
N LYS A 396 13.52 -25.70 38.01
CA LYS A 396 13.50 -26.43 36.74
C LYS A 396 12.38 -25.92 35.80
N GLY A 397 12.59 -26.07 34.50
CA GLY A 397 11.59 -25.78 33.48
C GLY A 397 11.01 -24.38 33.59
N LYS A 398 9.70 -24.25 33.74
CA LYS A 398 8.99 -22.98 33.80
C LYS A 398 9.53 -22.03 34.90
N ALA A 399 9.92 -22.56 36.08
CA ALA A 399 10.44 -21.75 37.18
C ALA A 399 11.77 -21.01 36.82
N ILE A 400 12.58 -21.57 35.92
CA ILE A 400 13.77 -20.86 35.39
C ILE A 400 13.31 -19.72 34.45
N GLY A 401 12.31 -19.93 33.61
CA GLY A 401 11.72 -18.88 32.78
C GLY A 401 11.15 -17.73 33.62
N ASP A 402 10.44 -18.05 34.69
CA ASP A 402 9.88 -17.07 35.64
C ASP A 402 10.98 -16.24 36.32
N ALA A 403 12.13 -16.86 36.65
CA ALA A 403 13.28 -16.15 37.20
C ALA A 403 13.89 -15.17 36.16
N VAL A 404 13.97 -15.54 34.90
CA VAL A 404 14.42 -14.66 33.82
C VAL A 404 13.42 -13.51 33.61
N SER A 405 12.13 -13.77 33.58
CA SER A 405 11.09 -12.72 33.47
C SER A 405 11.16 -11.74 34.63
N LYS A 406 11.40 -12.26 35.86
CA LYS A 406 11.57 -11.39 37.04
C LYS A 406 12.82 -10.49 36.95
N ALA A 407 13.93 -11.01 36.43
CA ALA A 407 15.15 -10.21 36.23
C ALA A 407 14.90 -9.10 35.17
N ARG A 408 14.17 -9.38 34.10
CA ARG A 408 13.76 -8.37 33.11
C ARG A 408 12.82 -7.33 33.68
N GLU A 409 11.85 -7.73 34.50
CA GLU A 409 10.97 -6.81 35.21
C GLU A 409 11.76 -5.86 36.10
N GLN A 410 12.74 -6.36 36.86
CA GLN A 410 13.62 -5.55 37.69
C GLN A 410 14.47 -4.56 36.88
N ALA A 411 14.98 -4.97 35.72
CA ALA A 411 15.72 -4.08 34.83
C ALA A 411 14.85 -2.95 34.28
N ILE A 412 13.59 -3.26 33.92
CA ILE A 412 12.61 -2.24 33.50
C ILE A 412 12.25 -1.32 34.67
N ALA A 413 12.10 -1.84 35.90
CA ALA A 413 11.81 -1.02 37.07
C ALA A 413 12.94 -0.02 37.37
N ALA A 414 14.19 -0.47 37.34
CA ALA A 414 15.36 0.41 37.47
C ALA A 414 15.38 1.53 36.43
N TYR A 415 15.12 1.18 35.14
CA TYR A 415 14.99 2.17 34.06
C TYR A 415 13.92 3.22 34.38
N LEU A 416 12.76 2.81 34.93
CA LEU A 416 11.66 3.73 35.23
C LEU A 416 11.97 4.65 36.40
N GLU A 417 12.80 4.20 37.37
CA GLU A 417 13.26 5.00 38.53
C GLU A 417 14.31 6.03 38.09
N ASP A 418 15.26 5.64 37.21
CA ASP A 418 16.31 6.52 36.70
C ASP A 418 15.79 7.61 35.74
N GLY A 419 14.63 7.42 35.14
CA GLY A 419 14.01 8.33 34.16
C GLY A 419 12.88 9.21 34.74
N ALA A 420 12.57 9.10 36.02
CA ALA A 420 11.61 9.93 36.74
C ALA A 420 12.35 11.09 37.42
#